data_82e866becec01ccfef6d51fdf7056413
#
_entry.id   82e866becec01ccfef6d51fdf7056413
#
_cell.length_a   1.000
_cell.length_b   1.000
_cell.length_c   1.000
_cell.angle_alpha   90.00
_cell.angle_beta   90.00
_cell.angle_gamma   90.00
#
_symmetry.space_group_name_H-M   'P 1'
#
loop_
_entity.id
_entity.type
_entity.pdbx_description
1 polymer ?
#
loop_
_entity_poly.entity_id
_entity_poly.type
_entity_poly.pdbx_seq_one_letter_code
_entity_poly.pdbx_strand_id
1 'polypeptide(L)'
;VNIIHRPEMVPEYAEKVTGQGKVEDIGRKALLTESLDIFKFQQETAHKNGLKTTIQMTYASLFNDEAVSLAKEHHEKYGDEIALSLLGLPCEEFRKKYKTKDFCIWMFSMEDKKNIVDDVFGKFHDRFGFYPESTGSYYMDAELTNYIKEKYPMVKCAVATCWEEGPKAYHTCNNSWYTLFDGGPWNPWIPSKQNTHAPAANEAEDSGI
;
A
#
# COMPACT_ATOMS: atom_id res chain seq x y z
N VAL A 1 18.17 0.55 -4.07
CA VAL A 1 17.23 -0.48 -3.58
C VAL A 1 16.20 0.24 -2.74
N ASN A 2 14.93 0.08 -3.05
CA ASN A 2 13.84 0.61 -2.24
C ASN A 2 13.31 -0.53 -1.35
N ILE A 3 13.30 -0.31 -0.05
CA ILE A 3 12.83 -1.30 0.93
C ILE A 3 11.53 -0.75 1.51
N ILE A 4 10.44 -1.45 1.24
CA ILE A 4 9.11 -1.07 1.70
C ILE A 4 8.67 -2.05 2.78
N HIS A 5 8.38 -1.53 3.96
CA HIS A 5 7.79 -2.30 5.06
C HIS A 5 6.37 -1.80 5.35
N ARG A 6 5.48 -2.70 5.69
CA ARG A 6 4.10 -2.37 6.08
C ARG A 6 3.79 -2.97 7.44
N PRO A 7 3.33 -2.17 8.41
CA PRO A 7 2.74 -2.70 9.63
C PRO A 7 1.35 -3.27 9.30
N GLU A 8 1.26 -4.57 9.14
CA GLU A 8 0.01 -5.28 8.85
C GLU A 8 -0.73 -5.59 10.16
N MET A 9 -1.88 -4.97 10.36
CA MET A 9 -2.63 -5.00 11.62
C MET A 9 -4.09 -5.45 11.40
N VAL A 10 -4.31 -6.65 10.86
CA VAL A 10 -5.67 -7.12 10.54
C VAL A 10 -5.92 -8.60 10.90
N PRO A 11 -5.81 -8.99 12.18
CA PRO A 11 -5.84 -10.39 12.56
C PRO A 11 -7.19 -11.07 12.35
N GLU A 12 -8.28 -10.43 12.77
CA GLU A 12 -9.62 -11.02 12.71
C GLU A 12 -10.19 -11.11 11.29
N TYR A 13 -9.71 -10.26 10.42
CA TYR A 13 -10.31 -10.08 9.12
C TYR A 13 -9.81 -11.10 8.11
N ALA A 14 -8.61 -11.54 8.23
CA ALA A 14 -8.00 -12.46 7.30
C ALA A 14 -8.67 -13.84 7.30
N GLU A 15 -9.08 -14.33 8.44
CA GLU A 15 -9.82 -15.60 8.54
C GLU A 15 -11.19 -15.53 7.86
N LYS A 16 -11.81 -14.35 7.86
CA LYS A 16 -13.13 -14.13 7.27
C LYS A 16 -13.10 -13.76 5.79
N VAL A 17 -12.06 -13.06 5.35
CA VAL A 17 -11.95 -12.58 3.96
C VAL A 17 -11.43 -13.63 3.01
N THR A 18 -10.53 -14.49 3.45
CA THR A 18 -9.99 -15.51 2.58
C THR A 18 -10.99 -16.61 2.23
N GLY A 19 -12.13 -16.69 2.92
CA GLY A 19 -13.18 -17.70 2.66
C GLY A 19 -12.71 -19.15 2.82
N GLN A 20 -11.45 -19.32 3.09
CA GLN A 20 -10.78 -20.59 3.27
C GLN A 20 -10.51 -20.75 4.75
N GLY A 21 -11.34 -21.48 5.43
CA GLY A 21 -11.36 -21.66 6.89
C GLY A 21 -10.09 -22.22 7.53
N LYS A 22 -8.96 -22.13 6.86
CA LYS A 22 -7.65 -22.47 7.42
C LYS A 22 -6.58 -21.65 6.72
N VAL A 23 -6.04 -20.69 7.41
CA VAL A 23 -4.75 -20.10 7.03
C VAL A 23 -3.66 -21.09 7.48
N GLU A 24 -3.34 -22.05 6.62
CA GLU A 24 -2.31 -23.07 6.92
C GLU A 24 -0.89 -22.55 6.72
N ASP A 25 -0.74 -21.36 6.14
CA ASP A 25 0.54 -20.73 5.89
C ASP A 25 1.02 -19.98 7.14
N ILE A 26 2.08 -20.47 7.76
CA ILE A 26 2.70 -19.87 8.95
C ILE A 26 3.16 -18.41 8.67
N GLY A 27 3.66 -18.13 7.49
CA GLY A 27 4.05 -16.80 7.08
C GLY A 27 2.87 -15.83 7.03
N ARG A 28 1.72 -16.31 6.56
CA ARG A 28 0.50 -15.53 6.48
C ARG A 28 -0.12 -15.26 7.86
N LYS A 29 -0.07 -16.23 8.77
CA LYS A 29 -0.48 -16.03 10.17
C LYS A 29 0.35 -14.96 10.86
N ALA A 30 1.64 -14.93 10.61
CA ALA A 30 2.54 -13.93 11.20
C ALA A 30 2.23 -12.51 10.70
N LEU A 31 1.87 -12.36 9.42
CA LEU A 31 1.49 -11.08 8.83
C LEU A 31 0.13 -10.56 9.31
N LEU A 32 -0.68 -11.42 9.91
CA LEU A 32 -2.06 -11.16 10.28
C LEU A 32 -2.26 -11.11 11.81
N THR A 33 -1.19 -11.05 12.55
CA THR A 33 -1.25 -10.85 14.02
C THR A 33 -1.31 -9.36 14.34
N GLU A 34 -1.91 -9.02 15.48
CA GLU A 34 -1.88 -7.65 16.02
C GLU A 34 -0.48 -7.22 16.47
N SER A 35 0.48 -8.15 16.43
CA SER A 35 1.85 -7.91 16.85
C SER A 35 2.63 -7.13 15.79
N LEU A 36 3.33 -6.10 16.24
CA LEU A 36 4.31 -5.37 15.44
C LEU A 36 5.70 -6.01 15.45
N ASP A 37 5.87 -7.20 16.01
CA ASP A 37 7.20 -7.80 16.20
C ASP A 37 7.94 -8.03 14.88
N ILE A 38 7.22 -8.50 13.85
CA ILE A 38 7.81 -8.68 12.52
C ILE A 38 8.24 -7.34 11.93
N PHE A 39 7.37 -6.34 12.02
CA PHE A 39 7.69 -5.00 11.53
C PHE A 39 8.91 -4.42 12.27
N LYS A 40 8.96 -4.51 13.58
CA LYS A 40 10.12 -4.09 14.40
C LYS A 40 11.39 -4.81 13.96
N PHE A 41 11.34 -6.13 13.83
CA PHE A 41 12.47 -6.93 13.37
C PHE A 41 12.97 -6.51 11.98
N GLN A 42 12.07 -6.26 11.04
CA GLN A 42 12.42 -5.79 9.70
C GLN A 42 13.12 -4.43 9.75
N GLN A 43 12.56 -3.49 10.51
CA GLN A 43 13.12 -2.15 10.68
C GLN A 43 14.51 -2.20 11.35
N GLU A 44 14.65 -2.93 12.45
CA GLU A 44 15.93 -3.11 13.14
C GLU A 44 16.99 -3.72 12.21
N THR A 45 16.58 -4.73 11.41
CA THR A 45 17.49 -5.37 10.45
C THR A 45 17.95 -4.40 9.38
N ALA A 46 17.05 -3.60 8.82
CA ALA A 46 17.40 -2.58 7.83
C ALA A 46 18.36 -1.54 8.42
N HIS A 47 18.04 -0.97 9.57
CA HIS A 47 18.85 0.07 10.21
C HIS A 47 20.22 -0.44 10.67
N LYS A 48 20.31 -1.67 11.18
CA LYS A 48 21.58 -2.31 11.51
C LYS A 48 22.52 -2.42 10.30
N ASN A 49 21.97 -2.50 9.12
CA ASN A 49 22.71 -2.54 7.86
C ASN A 49 22.85 -1.15 7.19
N GLY A 50 22.51 -0.07 7.88
CA GLY A 50 22.63 1.30 7.37
C GLY A 50 21.64 1.65 6.26
N LEU A 51 20.53 0.92 6.17
CA LEU A 51 19.51 1.13 5.16
C LEU A 51 18.36 1.98 5.70
N LYS A 52 17.84 2.86 4.87
CA LYS A 52 16.57 3.56 5.10
C LYS A 52 15.43 2.78 4.47
N THR A 53 14.24 2.95 5.03
CA THR A 53 13.04 2.24 4.57
C THR A 53 11.92 3.22 4.24
N THR A 54 10.96 2.76 3.47
CA THR A 54 9.66 3.41 3.31
C THR A 54 8.64 2.61 4.13
N ILE A 55 8.09 3.25 5.15
CA ILE A 55 7.06 2.66 6.02
C ILE A 55 5.70 2.97 5.42
N GLN A 56 5.10 2.01 4.73
CA GLN A 56 3.76 2.18 4.18
C GLN A 56 2.70 1.85 5.23
N MET A 57 2.15 2.87 5.88
CA MET A 57 1.06 2.73 6.84
C MET A 57 -0.19 2.20 6.14
N THR A 58 -0.76 1.12 6.65
CA THR A 58 -2.08 0.63 6.21
C THR A 58 -3.20 1.39 6.93
N TYR A 59 -4.42 1.37 6.39
CA TYR A 59 -5.54 2.03 7.06
C TYR A 59 -5.74 1.49 8.48
N ALA A 60 -5.65 0.18 8.67
CA ALA A 60 -5.73 -0.46 9.98
C ALA A 60 -4.64 0.03 10.95
N SER A 61 -3.40 0.16 10.48
CA SER A 61 -2.28 0.61 11.33
C SER A 61 -2.41 2.07 11.77
N LEU A 62 -3.17 2.89 11.05
CA LEU A 62 -3.45 4.28 11.45
C LEU A 62 -4.33 4.38 12.70
N PHE A 63 -5.03 3.33 13.09
CA PHE A 63 -5.77 3.24 14.35
C PHE A 63 -4.96 2.66 15.51
N ASN A 64 -3.76 2.20 15.25
CA ASN A 64 -2.88 1.64 16.26
C ASN A 64 -1.83 2.67 16.71
N ASP A 65 -1.91 3.10 17.97
CA ASP A 65 -1.03 4.14 18.51
C ASP A 65 0.44 3.70 18.57
N GLU A 66 0.70 2.41 18.81
CA GLU A 66 2.06 1.87 18.82
C GLU A 66 2.67 1.90 17.42
N ALA A 67 1.92 1.49 16.40
CA ALA A 67 2.37 1.53 15.01
C ALA A 67 2.70 2.97 14.55
N VAL A 68 1.83 3.92 14.89
CA VAL A 68 2.04 5.34 14.57
C VAL A 68 3.26 5.90 15.30
N SER A 69 3.41 5.60 16.60
CA SER A 69 4.55 6.07 17.40
C SER A 69 5.86 5.52 16.86
N LEU A 70 5.88 4.24 16.51
CA LEU A 70 7.04 3.57 15.96
C LEU A 70 7.45 4.16 14.60
N ALA A 71 6.46 4.43 13.72
CA ALA A 71 6.73 5.07 12.44
C ALA A 71 7.34 6.48 12.62
N LYS A 72 6.82 7.28 13.56
CA LYS A 72 7.38 8.60 13.89
C LYS A 72 8.80 8.50 14.43
N GLU A 73 9.05 7.60 15.38
CA GLU A 73 10.38 7.38 15.94
C GLU A 73 11.40 7.02 14.85
N HIS A 74 11.04 6.11 13.96
CA HIS A 74 11.94 5.68 12.89
C HIS A 74 12.17 6.78 11.85
N HIS A 75 11.15 7.56 11.54
CA HIS A 75 11.28 8.75 10.68
C HIS A 75 12.27 9.76 11.27
N GLU A 76 12.10 10.11 12.55
CA GLU A 76 12.95 11.08 13.23
C GLU A 76 14.38 10.59 13.40
N LYS A 77 14.56 9.34 13.79
CA LYS A 77 15.86 8.78 14.14
C LYS A 77 16.70 8.34 12.95
N TYR A 78 16.07 7.76 11.93
CA TYR A 78 16.76 7.14 10.82
C TYR A 78 16.48 7.84 9.48
N GLY A 79 15.49 8.71 9.43
CA GLY A 79 15.06 9.39 8.20
C GLY A 79 14.31 8.46 7.26
N ASP A 80 13.58 7.47 7.82
CA ASP A 80 12.66 6.64 7.05
C ASP A 80 11.50 7.47 6.53
N GLU A 81 11.01 7.14 5.36
CA GLU A 81 9.81 7.77 4.83
C GLU A 81 8.56 7.16 5.48
N ILE A 82 7.58 8.00 5.82
CA ILE A 82 6.26 7.54 6.20
C ILE A 82 5.33 7.73 5.01
N ALA A 83 4.92 6.63 4.42
CA ALA A 83 4.08 6.53 3.24
C ALA A 83 2.71 5.93 3.57
N LEU A 84 1.81 5.90 2.61
CA LEU A 84 0.47 5.38 2.77
C LEU A 84 0.22 4.19 1.84
N SER A 85 -0.32 3.10 2.38
CA SER A 85 -0.77 1.95 1.61
C SER A 85 -2.28 1.97 1.42
N LEU A 86 -2.72 1.88 0.17
CA LEU A 86 -4.12 1.62 -0.20
C LEU A 86 -4.42 0.11 -0.32
N LEU A 87 -3.47 -0.72 0.06
CA LEU A 87 -3.64 -2.14 0.27
C LEU A 87 -3.88 -2.39 1.77
N GLY A 88 -4.60 -3.46 2.10
CA GLY A 88 -4.88 -3.75 3.50
C GLY A 88 -5.83 -2.74 4.15
N LEU A 89 -6.81 -2.26 3.40
CA LEU A 89 -7.84 -1.36 3.90
C LEU A 89 -8.70 -1.95 5.03
N PRO A 90 -9.00 -3.27 5.03
CA PRO A 90 -9.98 -3.82 5.93
C PRO A 90 -9.51 -3.81 7.39
N CYS A 91 -10.28 -3.14 8.18
CA CYS A 91 -10.31 -3.18 9.64
C CYS A 91 -11.75 -3.01 10.10
N GLU A 92 -11.99 -3.04 11.38
CA GLU A 92 -13.36 -2.90 11.92
C GLU A 92 -13.99 -1.56 11.53
N GLU A 93 -13.22 -0.49 11.59
CA GLU A 93 -13.62 0.87 11.21
C GLU A 93 -14.02 0.95 9.73
N PHE A 94 -13.22 0.36 8.85
CA PHE A 94 -13.50 0.30 7.43
C PHE A 94 -14.81 -0.44 7.14
N ARG A 95 -14.98 -1.62 7.76
CA ARG A 95 -16.21 -2.43 7.59
C ARG A 95 -17.47 -1.75 8.09
N LYS A 96 -17.38 -1.04 9.22
CA LYS A 96 -18.49 -0.27 9.75
C LYS A 96 -18.94 0.82 8.79
N LYS A 97 -17.98 1.49 8.16
CA LYS A 97 -18.24 2.61 7.25
C LYS A 97 -18.73 2.15 5.88
N TYR A 98 -18.00 1.27 5.24
CA TYR A 98 -18.25 0.88 3.84
C TYR A 98 -19.13 -0.35 3.68
N LYS A 99 -19.39 -1.10 4.75
CA LYS A 99 -20.28 -2.28 4.79
C LYS A 99 -19.96 -3.31 3.70
N THR A 100 -18.70 -3.48 3.37
CA THR A 100 -18.22 -4.31 2.27
C THR A 100 -17.32 -5.44 2.77
N LYS A 101 -17.16 -6.47 1.92
CA LYS A 101 -16.17 -7.52 2.09
C LYS A 101 -14.93 -7.28 1.23
N ASP A 102 -15.00 -6.32 0.32
CA ASP A 102 -13.89 -5.96 -0.55
C ASP A 102 -12.77 -5.34 0.27
N PHE A 103 -11.54 -5.58 -0.13
CA PHE A 103 -10.37 -5.22 0.67
C PHE A 103 -9.24 -4.58 -0.15
N CYS A 104 -9.39 -4.55 -1.45
CA CYS A 104 -8.43 -3.94 -2.35
C CYS A 104 -9.07 -2.75 -3.04
N ILE A 105 -8.36 -1.64 -3.12
CA ILE A 105 -8.90 -0.40 -3.69
C ILE A 105 -9.48 -0.57 -5.10
N TRP A 106 -8.89 -1.44 -5.92
CA TRP A 106 -9.36 -1.68 -7.29
C TRP A 106 -10.69 -2.43 -7.41
N MET A 107 -11.21 -2.99 -6.29
CA MET A 107 -12.48 -3.74 -6.29
C MET A 107 -13.69 -2.82 -6.17
N PHE A 108 -13.50 -1.54 -5.90
CA PHE A 108 -14.56 -0.59 -5.64
C PHE A 108 -14.95 0.20 -6.89
N SER A 109 -16.16 0.77 -6.86
CA SER A 109 -16.56 1.78 -7.85
C SER A 109 -15.65 3.00 -7.78
N MET A 110 -15.57 3.79 -8.84
CA MET A 110 -14.73 4.99 -8.82
C MET A 110 -15.17 6.02 -7.78
N GLU A 111 -16.46 6.13 -7.54
CA GLU A 111 -17.01 6.98 -6.49
C GLU A 111 -16.54 6.51 -5.10
N ASP A 112 -16.65 5.21 -4.83
CA ASP A 112 -16.19 4.63 -3.56
C ASP A 112 -14.67 4.75 -3.41
N LYS A 113 -13.90 4.52 -4.48
CA LYS A 113 -12.45 4.72 -4.47
C LYS A 113 -12.05 6.13 -4.03
N LYS A 114 -12.69 7.15 -4.58
CA LYS A 114 -12.45 8.55 -4.19
C LYS A 114 -12.76 8.78 -2.72
N ASN A 115 -13.90 8.31 -2.25
CA ASN A 115 -14.30 8.43 -0.84
C ASN A 115 -13.33 7.69 0.09
N ILE A 116 -12.89 6.50 -0.29
CA ILE A 116 -11.93 5.70 0.48
C ILE A 116 -10.57 6.41 0.53
N VAL A 117 -10.08 6.91 -0.59
CA VAL A 117 -8.82 7.66 -0.63
C VAL A 117 -8.89 8.87 0.28
N ASP A 118 -9.97 9.64 0.22
CA ASP A 118 -10.13 10.82 1.08
C ASP A 118 -10.12 10.47 2.56
N ASP A 119 -10.78 9.39 2.94
CA ASP A 119 -10.78 8.93 4.32
C ASP A 119 -9.38 8.48 4.78
N VAL A 120 -8.73 7.69 3.96
CA VAL A 120 -7.43 7.11 4.31
C VAL A 120 -6.36 8.20 4.38
N PHE A 121 -6.35 9.13 3.42
CA PHE A 121 -5.46 10.29 3.43
C PHE A 121 -5.77 11.26 4.58
N GLY A 122 -7.05 11.51 4.84
CA GLY A 122 -7.48 12.31 5.98
C GLY A 122 -7.04 11.69 7.30
N LYS A 123 -7.24 10.39 7.48
CA LYS A 123 -6.79 9.68 8.68
C LYS A 123 -5.27 9.71 8.83
N PHE A 124 -4.53 9.56 7.73
CA PHE A 124 -3.07 9.69 7.75
C PHE A 124 -2.65 11.09 8.22
N HIS A 125 -3.25 12.12 7.66
CA HIS A 125 -2.98 13.50 8.04
C HIS A 125 -3.29 13.76 9.52
N ASP A 126 -4.40 13.25 10.03
CA ASP A 126 -4.77 13.37 11.45
C ASP A 126 -3.70 12.75 12.38
N ARG A 127 -3.05 11.67 11.94
CA ARG A 127 -2.06 10.96 12.75
C ARG A 127 -0.66 11.56 12.67
N PHE A 128 -0.28 12.07 11.51
CA PHE A 128 1.09 12.52 11.25
C PHE A 128 1.24 14.04 11.13
N GLY A 129 0.16 14.78 10.85
CA GLY A 129 0.16 16.23 10.67
C GLY A 129 0.60 16.68 9.26
N PHE A 130 0.84 15.73 8.36
CA PHE A 130 1.18 15.97 6.96
C PHE A 130 0.55 14.90 6.07
N TYR A 131 0.50 15.15 4.75
CA TYR A 131 0.09 14.15 3.77
C TYR A 131 1.29 13.36 3.25
N PRO A 132 1.12 12.08 2.84
CA PRO A 132 2.22 11.28 2.35
C PRO A 132 2.72 11.79 1.00
N GLU A 133 4.03 11.71 0.76
CA GLU A 133 4.62 11.99 -0.56
C GLU A 133 4.62 10.76 -1.47
N SER A 134 4.44 9.57 -0.90
CA SER A 134 4.27 8.34 -1.66
C SER A 134 3.11 7.51 -1.16
N THR A 135 2.50 6.76 -2.08
CA THR A 135 1.40 5.85 -1.78
C THR A 135 1.56 4.55 -2.55
N GLY A 136 0.69 3.59 -2.31
CA GLY A 136 0.74 2.36 -3.09
C GLY A 136 -0.38 1.39 -2.83
N SER A 137 -0.62 0.60 -3.87
CA SER A 137 -1.41 -0.61 -3.83
C SER A 137 -0.78 -1.58 -4.82
N TYR A 138 -1.26 -2.80 -4.91
CA TYR A 138 -0.80 -3.71 -5.98
C TYR A 138 -1.26 -3.26 -7.36
N TYR A 139 -2.41 -2.62 -7.42
CA TYR A 139 -2.94 -2.04 -8.63
C TYR A 139 -3.70 -0.75 -8.33
N MET A 140 -3.42 0.26 -9.10
CA MET A 140 -4.17 1.52 -9.13
C MET A 140 -4.47 1.86 -10.59
N ASP A 141 -5.74 2.00 -10.93
CA ASP A 141 -6.12 2.43 -12.26
C ASP A 141 -5.78 3.91 -12.50
N ALA A 142 -5.75 4.29 -13.76
CA ALA A 142 -5.33 5.63 -14.18
C ALA A 142 -6.27 6.73 -13.64
N GLU A 143 -7.58 6.46 -13.57
CA GLU A 143 -8.54 7.45 -13.05
C GLU A 143 -8.30 7.74 -11.56
N LEU A 144 -8.02 6.69 -10.77
CA LEU A 144 -7.67 6.83 -9.36
C LEU A 144 -6.35 7.57 -9.17
N THR A 145 -5.34 7.23 -9.96
CA THR A 145 -4.03 7.87 -9.92
C THR A 145 -4.13 9.37 -10.24
N ASN A 146 -4.89 9.71 -11.28
CA ASN A 146 -5.16 11.10 -11.65
C ASN A 146 -5.89 11.86 -10.52
N TYR A 147 -6.91 11.22 -9.91
CA TYR A 147 -7.62 11.80 -8.78
C TYR A 147 -6.70 12.08 -7.59
N ILE A 148 -5.83 11.13 -7.24
CA ILE A 148 -4.88 11.32 -6.15
C ILE A 148 -3.96 12.50 -6.48
N LYS A 149 -3.43 12.56 -7.69
CA LYS A 149 -2.54 13.66 -8.09
C LYS A 149 -3.21 15.02 -8.06
N GLU A 150 -4.44 15.09 -8.55
CA GLU A 150 -5.21 16.34 -8.57
C GLU A 150 -5.51 16.84 -7.15
N LYS A 151 -5.97 15.95 -6.28
CA LYS A 151 -6.41 16.32 -4.93
C LYS A 151 -5.27 16.39 -3.92
N TYR A 152 -4.27 15.56 -4.08
CA TYR A 152 -3.10 15.45 -3.21
C TYR A 152 -1.80 15.65 -4.00
N PRO A 153 -1.54 16.88 -4.48
CA PRO A 153 -0.43 17.16 -5.40
C PRO A 153 0.96 16.92 -4.78
N MET A 154 1.03 16.76 -3.45
CA MET A 154 2.26 16.37 -2.76
C MET A 154 2.66 14.93 -3.01
N VAL A 155 1.76 14.06 -3.47
CA VAL A 155 2.11 12.68 -3.85
C VAL A 155 2.95 12.71 -5.14
N LYS A 156 4.16 12.19 -5.05
CA LYS A 156 5.18 12.21 -6.11
C LYS A 156 5.48 10.84 -6.67
N CYS A 157 5.15 9.79 -5.90
CA CYS A 157 5.50 8.43 -6.24
C CYS A 157 4.39 7.46 -5.81
N ALA A 158 4.15 6.45 -6.64
CA ALA A 158 3.20 5.40 -6.33
C ALA A 158 3.73 4.01 -6.68
N VAL A 159 3.43 3.03 -5.83
CA VAL A 159 3.52 1.62 -6.20
C VAL A 159 2.14 1.21 -6.72
N ALA A 160 1.95 1.33 -8.03
CA ALA A 160 0.64 1.25 -8.66
C ALA A 160 0.46 0.05 -9.60
N THR A 161 1.51 -0.65 -9.95
CA THR A 161 1.50 -1.69 -10.97
C THR A 161 2.35 -2.89 -10.57
N CYS A 162 1.86 -3.67 -9.63
CA CYS A 162 2.43 -5.00 -9.39
C CYS A 162 1.81 -6.07 -10.30
N TRP A 163 0.70 -5.72 -10.94
CA TRP A 163 0.08 -6.52 -11.98
C TRP A 163 0.75 -6.14 -13.28
N GLU A 164 1.70 -6.91 -13.62
CA GLU A 164 2.41 -6.58 -14.80
C GLU A 164 1.75 -7.22 -15.97
N GLU A 165 1.66 -6.46 -17.01
CA GLU A 165 1.63 -6.97 -18.36
C GLU A 165 2.96 -7.71 -18.62
N GLY A 166 3.32 -8.54 -17.69
CA GLY A 166 4.48 -9.36 -17.80
C GLY A 166 4.11 -10.66 -18.47
N PRO A 167 4.99 -11.23 -19.25
CA PRO A 167 4.72 -12.44 -19.99
C PRO A 167 4.53 -13.68 -19.12
N LYS A 168 4.70 -13.59 -17.82
CA LYS A 168 4.58 -14.77 -16.94
C LYS A 168 3.83 -14.47 -15.66
N ALA A 169 2.70 -15.14 -15.54
CA ALA A 169 1.99 -15.27 -14.28
C ALA A 169 2.78 -16.13 -13.32
N TYR A 170 2.97 -15.65 -12.11
CA TYR A 170 3.58 -16.41 -11.04
C TYR A 170 2.54 -16.67 -9.96
N HIS A 171 2.26 -17.95 -9.73
CA HIS A 171 1.34 -18.35 -8.68
C HIS A 171 2.09 -18.44 -7.36
N THR A 172 1.84 -17.51 -6.48
CA THR A 172 2.26 -17.60 -5.09
C THR A 172 1.05 -17.87 -4.21
N CYS A 173 1.11 -18.86 -3.36
CA CYS A 173 0.14 -19.11 -2.28
C CYS A 173 -1.33 -19.21 -2.72
N ASN A 174 -1.75 -20.13 -3.52
CA ASN A 174 -3.16 -20.34 -3.91
C ASN A 174 -3.91 -19.10 -4.46
N ASN A 175 -3.28 -17.94 -4.49
CA ASN A 175 -3.75 -16.74 -5.11
C ASN A 175 -2.88 -16.46 -6.32
N SER A 176 -3.50 -16.11 -7.43
CA SER A 176 -2.80 -15.76 -8.64
C SER A 176 -2.20 -14.36 -8.47
N TRP A 177 -1.01 -14.29 -7.97
CA TRP A 177 -0.22 -13.07 -7.99
C TRP A 177 0.64 -13.11 -9.25
N TYR A 178 0.58 -12.04 -9.99
CA TYR A 178 1.38 -11.88 -11.18
C TYR A 178 2.56 -10.99 -10.83
N THR A 179 3.76 -11.47 -11.11
CA THR A 179 4.97 -10.68 -10.95
C THR A 179 5.68 -10.62 -12.29
N LEU A 180 6.38 -9.54 -12.57
CA LEU A 180 7.32 -9.45 -13.67
C LEU A 180 8.45 -10.43 -13.45
N PHE A 181 8.46 -11.47 -14.26
CA PHE A 181 9.48 -12.49 -14.16
C PHE A 181 10.63 -12.26 -15.16
N ASP A 182 10.34 -11.72 -16.31
CA ASP A 182 11.35 -11.47 -17.36
C ASP A 182 11.37 -9.98 -17.73
N GLY A 183 12.10 -9.20 -16.95
CA GLY A 183 12.51 -7.89 -17.39
C GLY A 183 11.39 -6.90 -17.62
N GLY A 184 10.51 -6.76 -16.68
CA GLY A 184 9.64 -5.62 -16.65
C GLY A 184 10.41 -4.32 -16.46
N PRO A 185 9.74 -3.18 -16.49
CA PRO A 185 10.40 -1.92 -16.26
C PRO A 185 10.90 -1.87 -14.81
N TRP A 186 12.16 -2.19 -14.64
CA TRP A 186 12.86 -2.09 -13.37
C TRP A 186 13.09 -0.64 -12.94
N ASN A 187 12.86 0.28 -13.87
CA ASN A 187 12.96 1.71 -13.61
C ASN A 187 11.57 2.30 -13.39
N PRO A 188 11.41 3.23 -12.45
CA PRO A 188 10.19 4.02 -12.34
C PRO A 188 9.90 4.75 -13.65
N TRP A 189 8.62 4.91 -13.95
CA TRP A 189 8.17 5.71 -15.08
C TRP A 189 7.01 6.59 -14.67
N ILE A 190 6.78 7.65 -15.41
CA ILE A 190 5.60 8.49 -15.28
C ILE A 190 4.48 7.84 -16.10
N PRO A 191 3.42 7.35 -15.48
CA PRO A 191 2.36 6.66 -16.20
C PRO A 191 1.51 7.61 -17.02
N SER A 192 0.92 7.08 -18.07
CA SER A 192 -0.10 7.78 -18.84
C SER A 192 -1.37 8.01 -18.01
N LYS A 193 -1.98 9.18 -18.18
CA LYS A 193 -3.31 9.49 -17.60
C LYS A 193 -4.41 8.49 -17.98
N GLN A 194 -4.20 7.73 -19.03
CA GLN A 194 -5.17 6.77 -19.54
C GLN A 194 -4.85 5.32 -19.13
N ASN A 195 -3.59 5.03 -18.86
CA ASN A 195 -3.14 3.68 -18.54
C ASN A 195 -1.89 3.69 -17.65
N THR A 196 -2.05 3.26 -16.42
CA THR A 196 -0.93 3.18 -15.47
C THR A 196 0.14 2.18 -15.84
N HIS A 197 -0.15 1.20 -16.70
CA HIS A 197 0.81 0.22 -17.19
C HIS A 197 1.68 0.73 -18.35
N ALA A 198 1.37 1.91 -18.88
CA ALA A 198 2.11 2.49 -19.99
C ALA A 198 2.77 3.80 -19.56
N PRO A 199 4.04 4.02 -19.92
CA PRO A 199 4.66 5.33 -19.79
C PRO A 199 3.88 6.39 -20.59
N ALA A 200 3.85 7.61 -20.08
CA ALA A 200 3.31 8.74 -20.82
C ALA A 200 4.12 8.99 -22.10
N ALA A 201 3.45 9.14 -23.22
CA ALA A 201 4.11 9.40 -24.50
C ALA A 201 4.60 10.85 -24.64
N ASN A 202 4.01 11.75 -23.88
CA ASN A 202 4.34 13.19 -23.86
C ASN A 202 3.79 13.86 -22.60
N GLU A 203 4.17 15.09 -22.36
CA GLU A 203 3.75 15.87 -21.17
C GLU A 203 2.23 16.01 -21.00
N ALA A 204 1.47 16.03 -22.08
CA ALA A 204 0.01 16.15 -22.00
C ALA A 204 -0.66 14.89 -21.45
N GLU A 205 -0.01 13.73 -21.62
CA GLU A 205 -0.45 12.42 -21.13
C GLU A 205 0.13 12.05 -19.78
N ASP A 206 1.05 12.85 -19.26
CA ASP A 206 1.74 12.62 -17.99
C ASP A 206 0.74 12.74 -16.82
N SER A 207 0.67 11.67 -16.01
CA SER A 207 -0.16 11.65 -14.79
C SER A 207 0.45 12.47 -13.64
N GLY A 208 1.72 12.75 -13.69
CA GLY A 208 2.48 13.49 -12.69
C GLY A 208 2.83 12.73 -11.41
N ILE A 209 2.61 11.40 -11.38
CA ILE A 209 3.00 10.52 -10.26
C ILE A 209 4.02 9.49 -10.73
#